data_15507432b1dfc2af9c0a445ecade456f
#
_entry.id   15507432b1dfc2af9c0a445ecade456f
#
_cell.length_a   1.000
_cell.length_b   1.000
_cell.length_c   1.000
_cell.angle_alpha   90.00
_cell.angle_beta   90.00
_cell.angle_gamma   90.00
#
_symmetry.space_group_name_H-M   'P 1'
#
loop_
_entity.id
_entity.type
_entity.pdbx_description
1 polymer ?
#
loop_
_entity_poly.entity_id
_entity_poly.type
_entity_poly.pdbx_seq_one_letter_code
_entity_poly.pdbx_strand_id
1 'polypeptide(L)'
;MTASPDFRSSTALAAPHRAVVQAALDRLAAELGVPVTAIECAVGDFTSVARGKSVGHQDFVGMAGCRFPSVVFGLTLTAGEPETVFGPLLPESYLDISLVPDLATLCAQPGRAGTAAVI
;
A
#
# COMPACT_ATOMS: atom_id res chain seq x y z
N MET A 1 9.91 35.72 -6.86
CA MET A 1 10.14 34.34 -7.30
C MET A 1 10.08 33.44 -6.06
N THR A 2 8.94 32.89 -5.76
CA THR A 2 8.78 31.94 -4.66
C THR A 2 9.36 30.62 -5.12
N ALA A 3 10.34 30.08 -4.38
CA ALA A 3 10.84 28.74 -4.61
C ALA A 3 9.66 27.76 -4.52
N SER A 4 9.47 26.94 -5.55
CA SER A 4 8.54 25.83 -5.49
C SER A 4 8.87 24.99 -4.27
N PRO A 5 7.92 24.63 -3.41
CA PRO A 5 8.23 23.79 -2.28
C PRO A 5 8.91 22.52 -2.80
N ASP A 6 10.11 22.26 -2.29
CA ASP A 6 10.83 21.06 -2.65
C ASP A 6 10.09 19.85 -2.05
N PHE A 7 9.21 19.27 -2.84
CA PHE A 7 8.50 18.04 -2.49
C PHE A 7 9.43 16.86 -2.20
N ARG A 8 10.72 17.01 -2.47
CA ARG A 8 11.73 15.98 -2.17
C ARG A 8 12.13 15.97 -0.68
N SER A 9 11.73 17.00 0.07
CA SER A 9 11.99 17.10 1.51
C SER A 9 10.81 16.62 2.37
N SER A 10 9.78 16.00 1.79
CA SER A 10 8.85 15.26 2.62
C SER A 10 9.66 14.18 3.33
N THR A 11 9.64 14.18 4.64
CA THR A 11 10.12 13.07 5.46
C THR A 11 9.41 11.83 4.93
N ALA A 12 10.06 11.12 4.01
CA ALA A 12 9.56 9.84 3.57
C ALA A 12 9.36 9.01 4.83
N LEU A 13 8.15 8.59 5.10
CA LEU A 13 7.87 7.64 6.17
C LEU A 13 8.88 6.51 5.97
N ALA A 14 9.81 6.35 6.91
CA ALA A 14 10.80 5.30 6.82
C ALA A 14 10.05 3.98 6.75
N ALA A 15 10.29 3.21 5.70
CA ALA A 15 9.71 1.88 5.58
C ALA A 15 10.06 1.08 6.84
N PRO A 16 9.09 0.39 7.45
CA PRO A 16 9.38 -0.43 8.62
C PRO A 16 10.40 -1.50 8.24
N HIS A 17 11.28 -1.82 9.17
CA HIS A 17 12.25 -2.89 8.94
C HIS A 17 11.50 -4.22 8.74
N ARG A 18 11.99 -5.09 7.84
CA ARG A 18 11.39 -6.41 7.56
C ARG A 18 11.09 -7.22 8.82
N ALA A 19 12.00 -7.18 9.81
CA ALA A 19 11.80 -7.86 11.08
C ALA A 19 10.59 -7.34 11.87
N VAL A 20 10.29 -6.05 11.78
CA VAL A 20 9.11 -5.44 12.41
C VAL A 20 7.83 -5.90 11.73
N VAL A 21 7.84 -5.96 10.40
CA VAL A 21 6.71 -6.47 9.61
C VAL A 21 6.46 -7.94 9.92
N GLN A 22 7.51 -8.77 9.94
CA GLN A 22 7.41 -10.19 10.29
C GLN A 22 6.85 -10.37 11.70
N ALA A 23 7.36 -9.62 12.68
CA ALA A 23 6.89 -9.71 14.06
C ALA A 23 5.42 -9.31 14.21
N ALA A 24 4.95 -8.33 13.44
CA ALA A 24 3.53 -7.93 13.44
C ALA A 24 2.63 -9.04 12.89
N LEU A 25 3.03 -9.68 11.79
CA LEU A 25 2.32 -10.81 11.20
C LEU A 25 2.31 -12.05 12.11
N ASP A 26 3.44 -12.34 12.76
CA ASP A 26 3.55 -13.45 13.71
C ASP A 26 2.63 -13.25 14.92
N ARG A 27 2.55 -12.02 15.43
CA ARG A 27 1.66 -11.66 16.53
C ARG A 27 0.20 -11.85 16.13
N LEU A 28 -0.18 -11.37 14.95
CA LEU A 28 -1.54 -11.56 14.46
C LEU A 28 -1.87 -13.05 14.24
N ALA A 29 -0.95 -13.82 13.67
CA ALA A 29 -1.13 -15.26 13.50
C ALA A 29 -1.32 -15.99 14.84
N ALA A 30 -0.57 -15.59 15.87
CA ALA A 30 -0.72 -16.15 17.22
C ALA A 30 -2.09 -15.81 17.83
N GLU A 31 -2.59 -14.59 17.64
CA GLU A 31 -3.92 -14.19 18.10
C GLU A 31 -5.04 -14.96 17.38
N LEU A 32 -4.87 -15.22 16.08
CA LEU A 32 -5.85 -15.93 15.27
C LEU A 32 -5.79 -17.46 15.39
N GLY A 33 -4.68 -17.99 15.86
CA GLY A 33 -4.43 -19.43 15.90
C GLY A 33 -4.24 -20.08 14.53
N VAL A 34 -4.04 -19.28 13.48
CA VAL A 34 -3.77 -19.75 12.10
C VAL A 34 -2.67 -18.88 11.47
N PRO A 35 -1.85 -19.44 10.56
CA PRO A 35 -0.84 -18.65 9.86
C PRO A 35 -1.49 -17.61 8.93
N VAL A 36 -0.90 -16.41 8.86
CA VAL A 36 -1.26 -15.41 7.87
C VAL A 36 -0.50 -15.68 6.58
N THR A 37 -1.20 -16.04 5.53
CA THR A 37 -0.61 -16.42 4.24
C THR A 37 -0.77 -15.36 3.16
N ALA A 38 -1.75 -14.47 3.30
CA ALA A 38 -2.00 -13.37 2.38
C ALA A 38 -2.34 -12.09 3.13
N ILE A 39 -1.95 -10.97 2.56
CA ILE A 39 -2.22 -9.64 3.11
C ILE A 39 -2.94 -8.81 2.04
N GLU A 40 -4.11 -8.30 2.37
CA GLU A 40 -4.81 -7.31 1.55
C GLU A 40 -4.30 -5.92 1.92
N CYS A 41 -3.59 -5.29 1.00
CA CYS A 41 -3.10 -3.93 1.15
C CYS A 41 -4.10 -2.97 0.51
N ALA A 42 -4.49 -1.93 1.22
CA ALA A 42 -5.40 -0.91 0.70
C ALA A 42 -4.81 0.48 0.89
N VAL A 43 -5.13 1.37 -0.04
CA VAL A 43 -4.74 2.78 -0.01
C VAL A 43 -5.84 3.62 -0.63
N GLY A 44 -6.09 4.80 -0.10
CA GLY A 44 -7.02 5.76 -0.70
C GLY A 44 -6.39 6.44 -1.91
N ASP A 45 -7.13 6.51 -3.02
CA ASP A 45 -6.74 7.31 -4.18
C ASP A 45 -7.21 8.78 -4.04
N PHE A 46 -6.96 9.59 -5.06
CA PHE A 46 -7.37 11.02 -5.07
C PHE A 46 -8.88 11.23 -5.04
N THR A 47 -9.67 10.22 -5.36
CA THR A 47 -11.14 10.26 -5.31
C THR A 47 -11.71 9.62 -4.06
N SER A 48 -10.87 9.30 -3.08
CA SER A 48 -11.23 8.62 -1.82
C SER A 48 -11.78 7.20 -2.02
N VAL A 49 -11.43 6.57 -3.13
CA VAL A 49 -11.72 5.16 -3.37
C VAL A 49 -10.57 4.32 -2.81
N ALA A 50 -10.90 3.31 -2.02
CA ALA A 50 -9.91 2.35 -1.56
C ALA A 50 -9.48 1.46 -2.75
N ARG A 51 -8.20 1.55 -3.10
CA ARG A 51 -7.55 0.67 -4.07
C ARG A 51 -6.72 -0.33 -3.31
N GLY A 52 -6.76 -1.58 -3.73
CA GLY A 52 -6.06 -2.62 -3.01
C GLY A 52 -5.61 -3.77 -3.88
N LYS A 53 -4.71 -4.55 -3.32
CA LYS A 53 -4.32 -5.85 -3.88
C LYS A 53 -3.94 -6.81 -2.76
N SER A 54 -4.04 -8.09 -3.08
CA SER A 54 -3.57 -9.16 -2.20
C SER A 54 -2.12 -9.50 -2.50
N VAL A 55 -1.31 -9.61 -1.47
CA VAL A 55 0.13 -9.94 -1.54
C VAL A 55 0.39 -11.15 -0.66
N GLY A 56 1.21 -12.08 -1.13
CA GLY A 56 1.64 -13.23 -0.33
C GLY A 56 2.51 -12.81 0.86
N HIS A 57 2.48 -13.57 1.92
CA HIS A 57 3.23 -13.30 3.16
C HIS A 57 4.71 -12.99 2.90
N GLN A 58 5.39 -13.86 2.14
CA GLN A 58 6.83 -13.71 1.89
C GLN A 58 7.16 -12.44 1.10
N ASP A 59 6.34 -12.12 0.09
CA ASP A 59 6.53 -10.93 -0.71
C ASP A 59 6.27 -9.66 0.11
N PHE A 60 5.22 -9.67 0.94
CA PHE A 60 4.90 -8.55 1.82
C PHE A 60 6.04 -8.27 2.81
N VAL A 61 6.58 -9.29 3.46
CA VAL A 61 7.74 -9.15 4.36
C VAL A 61 8.97 -8.71 3.58
N GLY A 62 9.23 -9.33 2.43
CA GLY A 62 10.40 -9.03 1.60
C GLY A 62 10.44 -7.59 1.11
N MET A 63 9.29 -7.01 0.77
CA MET A 63 9.14 -5.62 0.33
C MET A 63 8.89 -4.64 1.49
N ALA A 64 8.66 -5.14 2.71
CA ALA A 64 8.18 -4.37 3.85
C ALA A 64 6.92 -3.54 3.51
N GLY A 65 6.01 -4.14 2.77
CA GLY A 65 4.80 -3.52 2.25
C GLY A 65 4.42 -4.06 0.89
N CYS A 66 3.93 -3.21 0.03
CA CYS A 66 3.59 -3.60 -1.34
C CYS A 66 3.90 -2.48 -2.35
N ARG A 67 3.75 -2.79 -3.65
CA ARG A 67 3.95 -1.83 -4.73
C ARG A 67 2.69 -1.70 -5.56
N PHE A 68 2.43 -0.47 -5.97
CA PHE A 68 1.38 -0.14 -6.93
C PHE A 68 1.93 0.70 -8.07
N PRO A 69 1.41 0.55 -9.31
CA PRO A 69 1.65 1.51 -10.36
C PRO A 69 1.10 2.89 -9.96
N SER A 70 1.84 3.95 -10.20
CA SER A 70 1.43 5.31 -9.82
C SER A 70 0.11 5.74 -10.44
N VAL A 71 -0.25 5.21 -11.62
CA VAL A 71 -1.52 5.50 -12.30
C VAL A 71 -2.75 5.15 -11.46
N VAL A 72 -2.65 4.17 -10.57
CA VAL A 72 -3.78 3.73 -9.74
C VAL A 72 -4.37 4.86 -8.91
N PHE A 73 -3.56 5.83 -8.51
CA PHE A 73 -4.01 6.96 -7.68
C PHE A 73 -4.84 7.98 -8.44
N GLY A 74 -4.68 8.06 -9.76
CA GLY A 74 -5.38 9.00 -10.63
C GLY A 74 -6.55 8.39 -11.40
N LEU A 75 -6.93 7.13 -11.14
CA LEU A 75 -8.03 6.50 -11.83
C LEU A 75 -9.39 7.10 -11.42
N THR A 76 -10.33 7.12 -12.35
CA THR A 76 -11.74 7.42 -12.06
C THR A 76 -12.39 6.32 -11.22
N LEU A 77 -13.61 6.55 -10.73
CA LEU A 77 -14.39 5.54 -10.00
C LEU A 77 -14.58 4.24 -10.80
N THR A 78 -14.66 4.35 -12.12
CA THR A 78 -14.79 3.22 -13.03
C THR A 78 -13.46 2.69 -13.56
N ALA A 79 -12.35 3.08 -12.93
CA ALA A 79 -10.99 2.72 -13.30
C ALA A 79 -10.55 3.23 -14.70
N GLY A 80 -11.17 4.28 -15.22
CA GLY A 80 -10.72 4.97 -16.42
C GLY A 80 -9.54 5.90 -16.12
N GLU A 81 -8.67 6.11 -17.10
CA GLU A 81 -7.52 7.02 -16.99
C GLU A 81 -7.90 8.42 -17.51
N PRO A 82 -8.03 9.43 -16.65
CA PRO A 82 -8.34 10.80 -17.09
C PRO A 82 -7.06 11.52 -17.58
N GLU A 83 -6.59 11.15 -18.75
CA GLU A 83 -5.33 11.65 -19.35
C GLU A 83 -5.23 13.19 -19.39
N THR A 84 -6.35 13.88 -19.61
CA THR A 84 -6.37 15.34 -19.70
C THR A 84 -6.15 16.03 -18.36
N VAL A 85 -6.46 15.36 -17.24
CA VAL A 85 -6.35 15.91 -15.89
C VAL A 85 -5.04 15.50 -15.23
N PHE A 86 -4.72 14.22 -15.25
CA PHE A 86 -3.58 13.66 -14.53
C PHE A 86 -2.40 13.30 -15.42
N GLY A 87 -2.57 13.23 -16.75
CA GLY A 87 -1.49 12.93 -17.67
C GLY A 87 -0.24 13.79 -17.47
N PRO A 88 -0.37 15.12 -17.28
CA PRO A 88 0.79 15.98 -17.01
C PRO A 88 1.45 15.75 -15.65
N LEU A 89 0.75 15.12 -14.70
CA LEU A 89 1.23 14.86 -13.33
C LEU A 89 1.80 13.46 -13.17
N LEU A 90 1.41 12.54 -14.05
CA LEU A 90 1.88 11.16 -14.03
C LEU A 90 2.99 10.97 -15.05
N PRO A 91 4.10 10.34 -14.69
CA PRO A 91 5.14 10.05 -15.65
C PRO A 91 4.61 9.10 -16.72
N GLU A 92 5.05 9.28 -17.98
CA GLU A 92 4.65 8.45 -19.13
C GLU A 92 4.90 6.96 -18.91
N SER A 93 5.90 6.61 -18.11
CA SER A 93 6.13 5.26 -17.65
C SER A 93 5.54 5.10 -16.27
N TYR A 94 4.37 4.57 -16.13
CA TYR A 94 3.67 4.29 -14.86
C TYR A 94 4.56 3.52 -13.86
N LEU A 95 5.53 4.23 -13.29
CA LEU A 95 6.46 3.66 -12.33
C LEU A 95 5.74 3.16 -11.10
N ASP A 96 6.16 2.01 -10.62
CA ASP A 96 5.68 1.50 -9.35
C ASP A 96 6.15 2.38 -8.20
N ILE A 97 5.24 2.66 -7.29
CA ILE A 97 5.54 3.29 -6.01
C ILE A 97 5.45 2.26 -4.90
N SER A 98 6.28 2.44 -3.89
CA SER A 98 6.23 1.61 -2.68
C SER A 98 5.20 2.17 -1.72
N LEU A 99 4.31 1.32 -1.25
CA LEU A 99 3.37 1.63 -0.18
C LEU A 99 3.93 1.11 1.13
N VAL A 100 4.04 2.01 2.10
CA VAL A 100 4.50 1.71 3.45
C VAL A 100 3.28 1.39 4.31
N PRO A 101 3.17 0.19 4.89
CA PRO A 101 2.00 -0.18 5.66
C PRO A 101 1.97 0.54 7.01
N ASP A 102 0.80 1.01 7.41
CA ASP A 102 0.55 1.37 8.81
C ASP A 102 0.22 0.09 9.59
N LEU A 103 1.23 -0.48 10.24
CA LEU A 103 1.09 -1.73 10.98
C LEU A 103 0.10 -1.64 12.16
N ALA A 104 -0.25 -0.42 12.60
CA ALA A 104 -1.30 -0.25 13.61
C ALA A 104 -2.69 -0.59 13.07
N THR A 105 -2.87 -0.59 11.76
CA THR A 105 -4.12 -0.96 11.10
C THR A 105 -4.21 -2.45 10.75
N LEU A 106 -3.14 -3.20 10.95
CA LEU A 106 -3.09 -4.62 10.61
C LEU A 106 -4.11 -5.42 11.41
N CYS A 107 -5.01 -6.08 10.71
CA CYS A 107 -6.10 -6.86 11.33
C CYS A 107 -6.44 -8.09 10.49
N ALA A 108 -7.21 -8.99 11.09
CA ALA A 108 -7.76 -10.14 10.36
C ALA A 108 -8.83 -9.69 9.37
N GLN A 109 -8.82 -10.28 8.18
CA GLN A 109 -9.88 -10.08 7.20
C GLN A 109 -11.11 -10.94 7.59
N PRO A 110 -12.27 -10.33 7.89
CA PRO A 110 -13.45 -11.10 8.25
C PRO A 110 -13.87 -12.11 7.19
N GLY A 111 -14.17 -13.34 7.60
CA GLY A 111 -14.63 -14.39 6.71
C GLY A 111 -13.56 -15.01 5.80
N ARG A 112 -12.29 -14.62 5.95
CA ARG A 112 -11.16 -15.15 5.15
C ARG A 112 -10.02 -15.60 6.06
N ALA A 113 -10.08 -16.88 6.48
CA ALA A 113 -9.05 -17.45 7.32
C ALA A 113 -7.66 -17.30 6.68
N GLY A 114 -6.66 -16.93 7.49
CA GLY A 114 -5.28 -16.77 7.03
C GLY A 114 -5.04 -15.51 6.17
N THR A 115 -6.01 -14.62 6.03
CA THR A 115 -5.86 -13.34 5.32
C THR A 115 -5.90 -12.18 6.32
N ALA A 116 -4.91 -11.31 6.25
CA ALA A 116 -4.86 -10.05 6.98
C ALA A 116 -5.19 -8.86 6.05
N ALA A 117 -5.56 -7.74 6.63
CA ALA A 117 -5.74 -6.48 5.93
C ALA A 117 -4.90 -5.38 6.59
N VAL A 118 -4.38 -4.47 5.80
CA VAL A 118 -3.57 -3.32 6.24
C VAL A 118 -3.79 -2.12 5.31
N ILE A 119 -3.72 -0.94 5.87
CA ILE A 119 -3.77 0.34 5.13
C ILE A 119 -2.37 0.95 5.08
#